data_ac3fecd345676190087bbef496332bec
#
_entry.id   ac3fecd345676190087bbef496332bec
#
_cell.length_a   1.000
_cell.length_b   1.000
_cell.length_c   1.000
_cell.angle_alpha   90.00
_cell.angle_beta   90.00
_cell.angle_gamma   90.00
#
_symmetry.space_group_name_H-M   'P 1'
#
loop_
_entity.id
_entity.type
_entity.pdbx_description
1 polymer ?
#
loop_
_entity_poly.entity_id
_entity_poly.type
_entity_poly.pdbx_seq_one_letter_code
_entity_poly.pdbx_strand_id
1 'polypeptide(L)'
;MFKNKQKHFLISVLLMILFLAALGTAFSADLNETSKVPEVSVCKDNLENSQNDIVGSSEITLNGGKFSDIQKAIDDIDNGGTIHLNGYYSAQNKDSHVYVNKNINIVGGSDTVLDGKNISCIFSIQKTGSNCQISNLKFVNGMSGHGGAMIVLGKNVVIKDSVFENNYADYAGAAIYVCSIFNDSGKYPEEGENLIIKNCNFTNNFAQVAAGAIGVYGNNTKVIGCNFVSNKVKPTSNHEAYGGAIQIGRDEYNLCSYVVNCSFINNGAIGRNLNNSHGGAGCV
;
A
#
# COMPACT_ATOMS: atom_id res chain seq x y z
N MET A 1 64.09 34.33 -12.94
CA MET A 1 63.04 33.98 -11.97
C MET A 1 61.79 33.34 -12.61
N PHE A 2 61.48 33.60 -13.86
CA PHE A 2 60.30 33.03 -14.55
C PHE A 2 60.41 31.56 -14.99
N LYS A 3 61.59 31.03 -15.29
CA LYS A 3 61.80 29.65 -15.77
C LYS A 3 61.52 28.59 -14.68
N ASN A 4 61.68 28.90 -13.40
CA ASN A 4 61.41 27.93 -12.31
C ASN A 4 59.91 27.79 -12.03
N LYS A 5 59.12 28.86 -12.18
CA LYS A 5 57.66 28.77 -11.96
C LYS A 5 56.94 27.94 -12.99
N GLN A 6 57.41 27.97 -14.26
CA GLN A 6 56.87 27.12 -15.33
C GLN A 6 57.17 25.63 -15.11
N LYS A 7 58.36 25.29 -14.59
CA LYS A 7 58.71 23.89 -14.29
C LYS A 7 57.85 23.31 -13.16
N HIS A 8 57.60 24.11 -12.08
CA HIS A 8 56.73 23.66 -10.99
C HIS A 8 55.27 23.53 -11.42
N PHE A 9 54.78 24.39 -12.31
CA PHE A 9 53.46 24.29 -12.85
C PHE A 9 53.24 23.04 -13.75
N LEU A 10 54.21 22.75 -14.63
CA LEU A 10 54.22 21.54 -15.48
C LEU A 10 54.31 20.24 -14.68
N ILE A 11 55.11 20.23 -13.60
CA ILE A 11 55.21 19.07 -12.71
C ILE A 11 53.90 18.84 -11.96
N SER A 12 53.25 19.93 -11.48
CA SER A 12 51.97 19.85 -10.79
C SER A 12 50.85 19.34 -11.66
N VAL A 13 50.80 19.78 -12.94
CA VAL A 13 49.80 19.30 -13.92
C VAL A 13 50.04 17.84 -14.29
N LEU A 14 51.33 17.42 -14.45
CA LEU A 14 51.67 16.03 -14.71
C LEU A 14 51.32 15.09 -13.56
N LEU A 15 51.53 15.54 -12.30
CA LEU A 15 51.12 14.78 -11.13
C LEU A 15 49.60 14.68 -10.98
N MET A 16 48.88 15.72 -11.35
CA MET A 16 47.40 15.69 -11.36
C MET A 16 46.81 14.73 -12.40
N ILE A 17 47.44 14.69 -13.59
CA ILE A 17 47.08 13.73 -14.67
C ILE A 17 47.38 12.27 -14.26
N LEU A 18 48.52 12.03 -13.63
CA LEU A 18 48.87 10.72 -13.08
C LEU A 18 47.96 10.26 -11.96
N PHE A 19 47.49 11.22 -11.11
CA PHE A 19 46.53 10.92 -10.03
C PHE A 19 45.14 10.60 -10.58
N LEU A 20 44.70 11.32 -11.63
CA LEU A 20 43.44 11.03 -12.34
C LEU A 20 43.46 9.68 -13.09
N ALA A 21 44.63 9.31 -13.66
CA ALA A 21 44.82 8.01 -14.31
C ALA A 21 44.79 6.86 -13.29
N ALA A 22 45.38 7.06 -12.09
CA ALA A 22 45.34 6.08 -11.01
C ALA A 22 43.93 5.89 -10.43
N LEU A 23 43.16 6.95 -10.33
CA LEU A 23 41.74 6.87 -9.94
C LEU A 23 40.90 6.15 -11.00
N GLY A 24 41.18 6.36 -12.30
CA GLY A 24 40.49 5.68 -13.39
C GLY A 24 40.72 4.17 -13.39
N THR A 25 41.93 3.72 -13.07
CA THR A 25 42.27 2.29 -12.98
C THR A 25 41.76 1.62 -11.71
N ALA A 26 41.67 2.34 -10.58
CA ALA A 26 41.03 1.83 -9.36
C ALA A 26 39.52 1.65 -9.53
N PHE A 27 38.86 2.53 -10.29
CA PHE A 27 37.42 2.42 -10.56
C PHE A 27 37.05 1.32 -11.58
N SER A 28 37.98 0.90 -12.45
CA SER A 28 37.72 -0.17 -13.42
C SER A 28 38.02 -1.57 -12.86
N ALA A 29 38.74 -1.67 -11.75
CA ALA A 29 39.04 -2.98 -11.14
C ALA A 29 37.93 -3.50 -10.24
N ASP A 30 37.09 -2.61 -9.69
CA ASP A 30 35.97 -2.97 -8.78
C ASP A 30 34.66 -3.34 -9.50
N LEU A 31 34.61 -3.24 -10.84
CA LEU A 31 33.42 -3.62 -11.60
C LEU A 31 33.33 -5.13 -11.93
N ASN A 32 34.31 -5.94 -11.52
CA ASN A 32 34.30 -7.38 -11.75
C ASN A 32 34.24 -8.25 -10.48
N GLU A 33 34.13 -7.65 -9.31
CA GLU A 33 33.61 -8.39 -8.18
C GLU A 33 32.09 -8.40 -8.33
N THR A 34 31.57 -9.54 -8.81
CA THR A 34 30.18 -9.93 -8.56
C THR A 34 30.00 -9.91 -7.04
N SER A 35 29.57 -8.74 -6.51
CA SER A 35 28.97 -8.70 -5.21
C SER A 35 27.81 -9.70 -5.31
N LYS A 36 27.98 -10.88 -4.70
CA LYS A 36 26.86 -11.71 -4.32
C LYS A 36 25.97 -10.80 -3.48
N VAL A 37 24.98 -10.21 -4.13
CA VAL A 37 23.79 -9.74 -3.45
C VAL A 37 23.38 -10.96 -2.62
N PRO A 38 23.27 -10.85 -1.28
CA PRO A 38 22.75 -11.96 -0.52
C PRO A 38 21.48 -12.37 -1.24
N GLU A 39 21.39 -13.62 -1.65
CA GLU A 39 20.16 -14.21 -2.16
C GLU A 39 19.12 -13.90 -1.10
N VAL A 40 18.37 -12.83 -1.34
CA VAL A 40 17.06 -12.71 -0.72
C VAL A 40 16.40 -14.01 -1.12
N SER A 41 16.14 -14.86 -0.17
CA SER A 41 15.37 -16.08 -0.38
C SER A 41 14.04 -15.60 -0.94
N VAL A 42 14.00 -15.45 -2.25
CA VAL A 42 12.76 -15.22 -2.99
C VAL A 42 11.97 -16.46 -2.66
N CYS A 43 10.92 -16.29 -1.88
CA CYS A 43 9.88 -17.29 -1.79
C CYS A 43 9.48 -17.54 -3.25
N LYS A 44 10.01 -18.61 -3.81
CA LYS A 44 9.61 -19.10 -5.14
C LYS A 44 8.25 -19.71 -4.99
N ASP A 45 7.27 -18.86 -4.74
CA ASP A 45 5.90 -19.26 -4.98
C ASP A 45 5.66 -19.11 -6.49
N ASN A 46 5.36 -20.24 -7.08
CA ASN A 46 4.89 -20.32 -8.44
C ASN A 46 3.83 -19.24 -8.65
N LEU A 47 4.10 -18.28 -9.52
CA LEU A 47 3.12 -17.42 -10.16
C LEU A 47 2.30 -18.27 -11.16
N GLU A 48 1.97 -19.47 -10.76
CA GLU A 48 0.92 -20.20 -11.44
C GLU A 48 -0.40 -19.61 -10.97
N ASN A 49 -0.97 -18.91 -11.89
CA ASN A 49 -2.36 -18.61 -12.09
C ASN A 49 -3.28 -19.60 -11.35
N SER A 50 -3.48 -19.39 -10.05
CA SER A 50 -4.70 -19.86 -9.45
C SER A 50 -5.80 -18.84 -9.83
N GLN A 51 -6.13 -18.76 -11.11
CA GLN A 51 -7.49 -18.56 -11.51
C GLN A 51 -8.25 -19.77 -10.96
N ASN A 52 -8.58 -19.73 -9.67
CA ASN A 52 -9.76 -20.43 -9.25
C ASN A 52 -10.89 -19.74 -10.00
N ASP A 53 -11.32 -20.35 -11.09
CA ASP A 53 -12.58 -20.02 -11.74
C ASP A 53 -13.65 -20.14 -10.64
N ILE A 54 -14.01 -19.00 -10.08
CA ILE A 54 -15.13 -18.90 -9.15
C ILE A 54 -16.35 -19.07 -10.04
N VAL A 55 -16.82 -20.29 -10.14
CA VAL A 55 -18.08 -20.61 -10.81
C VAL A 55 -19.23 -20.17 -9.90
N GLY A 56 -19.38 -18.87 -9.76
CA GLY A 56 -20.54 -18.27 -9.13
C GLY A 56 -21.68 -18.22 -10.13
N SER A 57 -22.83 -18.75 -9.77
CA SER A 57 -24.04 -18.83 -10.63
C SER A 57 -24.87 -17.55 -10.57
N SER A 58 -24.46 -16.50 -9.83
CA SER A 58 -25.28 -15.29 -9.67
C SER A 58 -24.49 -14.02 -9.96
N GLU A 59 -25.16 -13.11 -10.65
CA GLU A 59 -24.69 -11.74 -10.89
C GLU A 59 -25.74 -10.75 -10.44
N ILE A 60 -25.30 -9.66 -9.77
CA ILE A 60 -26.16 -8.55 -9.37
C ILE A 60 -25.55 -7.26 -9.92
N THR A 61 -26.38 -6.43 -10.54
CA THR A 61 -25.96 -5.10 -11.01
C THR A 61 -26.71 -4.02 -10.27
N LEU A 62 -25.96 -3.05 -9.72
CA LEU A 62 -26.50 -1.86 -9.06
C LEU A 62 -26.09 -0.59 -9.82
N ASN A 63 -26.96 0.42 -9.84
CA ASN A 63 -26.76 1.68 -10.55
C ASN A 63 -26.93 2.88 -9.62
N GLY A 64 -25.93 3.09 -8.75
CA GLY A 64 -25.92 4.12 -7.73
C GLY A 64 -26.78 3.80 -6.50
N GLY A 65 -26.55 4.51 -5.41
CA GLY A 65 -27.32 4.35 -4.18
C GLY A 65 -26.54 4.60 -2.90
N LYS A 66 -26.87 3.81 -1.90
CA LYS A 66 -26.29 3.85 -0.56
C LYS A 66 -25.40 2.65 -0.33
N PHE A 67 -24.54 2.71 0.68
CA PHE A 67 -23.77 1.53 1.09
C PHE A 67 -24.66 0.37 1.57
N SER A 68 -25.83 0.65 2.12
CA SER A 68 -26.83 -0.37 2.47
C SER A 68 -27.35 -1.14 1.26
N ASP A 69 -27.38 -0.54 0.06
CA ASP A 69 -27.82 -1.22 -1.14
C ASP A 69 -26.75 -2.22 -1.62
N ILE A 70 -25.47 -1.85 -1.48
CA ILE A 70 -24.35 -2.76 -1.72
C ILE A 70 -24.38 -3.90 -0.69
N GLN A 71 -24.60 -3.59 0.61
CA GLN A 71 -24.71 -4.62 1.64
C GLN A 71 -25.81 -5.62 1.33
N LYS A 72 -27.00 -5.12 0.94
CA LYS A 72 -28.11 -5.98 0.54
C LYS A 72 -27.73 -6.90 -0.63
N ALA A 73 -27.04 -6.38 -1.64
CA ALA A 73 -26.58 -7.20 -2.76
C ALA A 73 -25.58 -8.29 -2.31
N ILE A 74 -24.70 -7.98 -1.36
CA ILE A 74 -23.78 -8.98 -0.77
C ILE A 74 -24.56 -10.04 0.01
N ASP A 75 -25.59 -9.63 0.74
CA ASP A 75 -26.43 -10.57 1.50
C ASP A 75 -27.23 -11.50 0.59
N ASP A 76 -27.69 -11.00 -0.56
CA ASP A 76 -28.51 -11.72 -1.52
C ASP A 76 -27.70 -12.63 -2.49
N ILE A 77 -26.43 -12.31 -2.79
CA ILE A 77 -25.61 -13.05 -3.77
C ILE A 77 -25.03 -14.33 -3.17
N ASP A 78 -24.87 -15.37 -3.99
CA ASP A 78 -24.17 -16.59 -3.59
C ASP A 78 -22.64 -16.40 -3.50
N ASN A 79 -21.96 -17.26 -2.75
CA ASN A 79 -20.50 -17.34 -2.80
C ASN A 79 -20.04 -17.65 -4.22
N GLY A 80 -19.01 -16.94 -4.67
CA GLY A 80 -18.50 -17.02 -6.03
C GLY A 80 -19.18 -16.10 -7.02
N GLY A 81 -20.26 -15.42 -6.62
CA GLY A 81 -20.98 -14.49 -7.48
C GLY A 81 -20.24 -13.18 -7.73
N THR A 82 -20.78 -12.37 -8.66
CA THR A 82 -20.21 -11.07 -9.02
C THR A 82 -21.23 -9.96 -8.85
N ILE A 83 -20.82 -8.89 -8.17
CA ILE A 83 -21.60 -7.66 -8.03
C ILE A 83 -20.97 -6.58 -8.93
N HIS A 84 -21.75 -6.10 -9.88
CA HIS A 84 -21.39 -4.97 -10.75
C HIS A 84 -21.95 -3.68 -10.16
N LEU A 85 -21.05 -2.74 -9.84
CA LEU A 85 -21.40 -1.42 -9.32
C LEU A 85 -21.22 -0.37 -10.41
N ASN A 86 -22.26 0.40 -10.71
CA ASN A 86 -22.19 1.55 -11.61
C ASN A 86 -22.63 2.82 -10.87
N GLY A 87 -21.98 3.94 -11.16
CA GLY A 87 -22.36 5.25 -10.65
C GLY A 87 -21.88 5.52 -9.23
N TYR A 88 -22.65 6.27 -8.46
CA TYR A 88 -22.22 6.84 -7.19
C TYR A 88 -22.95 6.22 -6.01
N TYR A 89 -22.17 5.83 -4.99
CA TYR A 89 -22.65 5.30 -3.70
C TYR A 89 -22.07 6.08 -2.55
N SER A 90 -22.84 6.28 -1.48
CA SER A 90 -22.32 7.02 -0.33
C SER A 90 -22.77 6.48 1.02
N ALA A 91 -21.95 6.78 2.02
CA ALA A 91 -22.28 6.56 3.42
C ALA A 91 -23.46 7.44 3.85
N GLN A 92 -24.29 6.93 4.75
CA GLN A 92 -25.45 7.64 5.32
C GLN A 92 -25.19 8.09 6.76
N ASN A 93 -24.34 7.37 7.48
CA ASN A 93 -23.93 7.66 8.86
C ASN A 93 -22.58 6.96 9.13
N LYS A 94 -22.01 7.11 10.33
CA LYS A 94 -20.72 6.54 10.72
C LYS A 94 -20.64 5.00 10.70
N ASP A 95 -21.78 4.32 10.74
CA ASP A 95 -21.88 2.87 10.78
C ASP A 95 -22.32 2.30 9.41
N SER A 96 -22.24 3.10 8.34
CA SER A 96 -22.72 2.72 7.00
C SER A 96 -21.77 1.83 6.22
N HIS A 97 -20.58 1.48 6.76
CA HIS A 97 -19.63 0.68 6.01
C HIS A 97 -20.19 -0.68 5.57
N VAL A 98 -19.69 -1.15 4.44
CA VAL A 98 -20.12 -2.40 3.83
C VAL A 98 -19.25 -3.56 4.34
N TYR A 99 -19.86 -4.59 4.87
CA TYR A 99 -19.20 -5.84 5.26
C TYR A 99 -19.12 -6.80 4.07
N VAL A 100 -17.92 -7.03 3.55
CA VAL A 100 -17.68 -8.06 2.56
C VAL A 100 -17.40 -9.36 3.32
N ASN A 101 -18.44 -10.17 3.50
CA ASN A 101 -18.44 -11.38 4.33
C ASN A 101 -18.61 -12.67 3.52
N LYS A 102 -18.51 -12.58 2.20
CA LYS A 102 -18.59 -13.70 1.25
C LYS A 102 -17.42 -13.68 0.28
N ASN A 103 -17.06 -14.84 -0.24
CA ASN A 103 -16.13 -14.98 -1.35
C ASN A 103 -16.85 -14.57 -2.65
N ILE A 104 -16.67 -13.31 -3.06
CA ILE A 104 -17.36 -12.71 -4.21
C ILE A 104 -16.44 -11.80 -5.01
N ASN A 105 -16.85 -11.46 -6.22
CA ASN A 105 -16.22 -10.39 -7.00
C ASN A 105 -17.06 -9.12 -6.88
N ILE A 106 -16.42 -7.98 -6.65
CA ILE A 106 -17.04 -6.65 -6.72
C ILE A 106 -16.30 -5.84 -7.79
N VAL A 107 -17.00 -5.50 -8.85
CA VAL A 107 -16.43 -4.87 -10.04
C VAL A 107 -17.14 -3.55 -10.32
N GLY A 108 -16.39 -2.46 -10.39
CA GLY A 108 -16.90 -1.16 -10.77
C GLY A 108 -16.96 -0.95 -12.28
N GLY A 109 -17.95 -0.19 -12.75
CA GLY A 109 -17.92 0.43 -14.06
C GLY A 109 -16.92 1.61 -14.12
N SER A 110 -16.78 2.25 -15.28
CA SER A 110 -15.76 3.30 -15.53
C SER A 110 -15.80 4.48 -14.55
N ASP A 111 -16.97 4.81 -14.04
CA ASP A 111 -17.20 6.01 -13.22
C ASP A 111 -17.73 5.68 -11.82
N THR A 112 -17.47 4.45 -11.35
CA THR A 112 -18.00 4.02 -10.04
C THR A 112 -17.24 4.65 -8.90
N VAL A 113 -17.97 5.40 -8.05
CA VAL A 113 -17.44 6.09 -6.88
C VAL A 113 -18.13 5.61 -5.61
N LEU A 114 -17.33 5.25 -4.61
CA LEU A 114 -17.75 4.91 -3.25
C LEU A 114 -17.27 6.01 -2.30
N ASP A 115 -18.17 6.83 -1.78
CA ASP A 115 -17.87 8.02 -0.98
C ASP A 115 -18.25 7.81 0.50
N GLY A 116 -17.23 7.71 1.36
CA GLY A 116 -17.39 7.60 2.81
C GLY A 116 -17.86 8.89 3.50
N LYS A 117 -17.96 10.02 2.77
CA LYS A 117 -18.44 11.33 3.26
C LYS A 117 -17.64 11.90 4.45
N ASN A 118 -16.44 11.39 4.72
CA ASN A 118 -15.66 11.66 5.94
C ASN A 118 -16.41 11.29 7.24
N ILE A 119 -17.27 10.30 7.19
CA ILE A 119 -18.04 9.83 8.35
C ILE A 119 -17.98 8.31 8.55
N SER A 120 -17.63 7.53 7.52
CA SER A 120 -17.59 6.08 7.61
C SER A 120 -16.39 5.49 6.85
N CYS A 121 -15.87 4.36 7.35
CA CYS A 121 -15.14 3.42 6.51
C CYS A 121 -16.02 3.01 5.32
N ILE A 122 -15.42 2.57 4.22
CA ILE A 122 -16.20 2.18 3.04
C ILE A 122 -16.41 0.66 3.03
N PHE A 123 -15.33 -0.12 2.99
CA PHE A 123 -15.41 -1.59 3.02
C PHE A 123 -14.69 -2.18 4.23
N SER A 124 -15.29 -3.20 4.82
CA SER A 124 -14.65 -4.06 5.80
C SER A 124 -14.70 -5.51 5.30
N ILE A 125 -13.56 -6.01 4.80
CA ILE A 125 -13.47 -7.37 4.27
C ILE A 125 -13.25 -8.31 5.45
N GLN A 126 -14.28 -9.09 5.78
CA GLN A 126 -14.30 -9.99 6.90
C GLN A 126 -13.51 -11.27 6.61
N LYS A 127 -13.19 -12.06 7.64
CA LYS A 127 -12.54 -13.37 7.47
C LYS A 127 -13.30 -14.31 6.53
N THR A 128 -14.62 -14.27 6.61
CA THR A 128 -15.52 -15.03 5.73
C THR A 128 -15.56 -14.52 4.29
N GLY A 129 -15.08 -13.27 4.07
CA GLY A 129 -14.86 -12.68 2.74
C GLY A 129 -13.50 -13.01 2.12
N SER A 130 -12.80 -14.04 2.62
CA SER A 130 -11.56 -14.53 2.00
C SER A 130 -11.76 -14.95 0.55
N ASN A 131 -10.70 -14.81 -0.25
CA ASN A 131 -10.68 -15.04 -1.70
C ASN A 131 -11.54 -14.07 -2.54
N CYS A 132 -12.08 -13.00 -1.94
CA CYS A 132 -12.81 -11.99 -2.71
C CYS A 132 -11.89 -11.17 -3.62
N GLN A 133 -12.46 -10.66 -4.72
CA GLN A 133 -11.78 -9.76 -5.63
C GLN A 133 -12.53 -8.42 -5.73
N ILE A 134 -11.78 -7.32 -5.69
CA ILE A 134 -12.30 -5.95 -5.79
C ILE A 134 -11.56 -5.24 -6.90
N SER A 135 -12.28 -4.67 -7.86
CA SER A 135 -11.65 -4.02 -9.01
C SER A 135 -12.45 -2.87 -9.61
N ASN A 136 -11.71 -1.96 -10.26
CA ASN A 136 -12.27 -0.82 -11.01
C ASN A 136 -13.16 0.10 -10.17
N LEU A 137 -12.79 0.36 -8.92
CA LEU A 137 -13.56 1.18 -8.01
C LEU A 137 -12.77 2.42 -7.58
N LYS A 138 -13.46 3.53 -7.36
CA LYS A 138 -12.89 4.72 -6.73
C LYS A 138 -13.44 4.87 -5.31
N PHE A 139 -12.55 4.77 -4.32
CA PHE A 139 -12.84 4.93 -2.89
C PHE A 139 -12.42 6.34 -2.44
N VAL A 140 -13.36 7.17 -2.02
CA VAL A 140 -13.07 8.54 -1.62
C VAL A 140 -13.64 8.88 -0.26
N ASN A 141 -12.96 9.79 0.46
CA ASN A 141 -13.43 10.39 1.71
C ASN A 141 -13.87 9.34 2.75
N GLY A 142 -13.24 8.17 2.75
CA GLY A 142 -13.41 7.17 3.81
C GLY A 142 -12.78 7.65 5.10
N MET A 143 -13.40 7.36 6.25
CA MET A 143 -12.93 7.77 7.57
C MET A 143 -13.11 6.68 8.61
N SER A 144 -12.04 6.37 9.35
CA SER A 144 -12.06 5.36 10.41
C SER A 144 -10.89 5.52 11.37
N GLY A 145 -10.86 4.76 12.46
CA GLY A 145 -9.67 4.61 13.30
C GLY A 145 -8.50 3.97 12.53
N HIS A 146 -8.79 2.94 11.75
CA HIS A 146 -7.86 2.24 10.86
C HIS A 146 -8.56 1.96 9.53
N GLY A 147 -7.83 2.03 8.41
CA GLY A 147 -8.39 1.73 7.11
C GLY A 147 -9.54 2.65 6.74
N GLY A 148 -9.28 3.94 6.54
CA GLY A 148 -10.35 4.89 6.23
C GLY A 148 -11.23 4.47 5.05
N ALA A 149 -10.64 3.95 3.98
CA ALA A 149 -11.41 3.35 2.91
C ALA A 149 -11.69 1.86 3.13
N MET A 150 -10.68 1.09 3.58
CA MET A 150 -10.81 -0.36 3.61
C MET A 150 -10.03 -1.00 4.76
N ILE A 151 -10.69 -1.93 5.47
CA ILE A 151 -10.07 -2.84 6.42
C ILE A 151 -10.08 -4.25 5.82
N VAL A 152 -8.94 -4.94 5.83
CA VAL A 152 -8.82 -6.30 5.27
C VAL A 152 -8.43 -7.29 6.36
N LEU A 153 -9.37 -8.16 6.71
CA LEU A 153 -9.19 -9.30 7.62
C LEU A 153 -9.20 -10.64 6.87
N GLY A 154 -9.81 -10.66 5.67
CA GLY A 154 -9.88 -11.86 4.82
C GLY A 154 -8.52 -12.23 4.23
N LYS A 155 -8.31 -13.53 3.98
CA LYS A 155 -7.12 -14.06 3.31
C LYS A 155 -7.32 -14.13 1.78
N ASN A 156 -6.21 -14.13 1.03
CA ASN A 156 -6.19 -14.27 -0.43
C ASN A 156 -7.04 -13.22 -1.16
N VAL A 157 -7.16 -12.03 -0.61
CA VAL A 157 -7.94 -10.94 -1.22
C VAL A 157 -7.13 -10.31 -2.34
N VAL A 158 -7.81 -9.97 -3.44
CA VAL A 158 -7.21 -9.23 -4.56
C VAL A 158 -7.90 -7.88 -4.73
N ILE A 159 -7.12 -6.80 -4.67
CA ILE A 159 -7.57 -5.43 -4.94
C ILE A 159 -6.79 -4.93 -6.15
N LYS A 160 -7.48 -4.57 -7.21
CA LYS A 160 -6.80 -4.16 -8.44
C LYS A 160 -7.49 -3.02 -9.18
N ASP A 161 -6.70 -2.32 -10.01
CA ASP A 161 -7.19 -1.32 -10.97
C ASP A 161 -8.13 -0.28 -10.31
N SER A 162 -7.81 0.14 -9.08
CA SER A 162 -8.69 0.95 -8.23
C SER A 162 -7.99 2.23 -7.74
N VAL A 163 -8.79 3.21 -7.35
CA VAL A 163 -8.32 4.51 -6.87
C VAL A 163 -8.75 4.74 -5.42
N PHE A 164 -7.82 5.20 -4.59
CA PHE A 164 -8.03 5.55 -3.19
C PHE A 164 -7.62 7.00 -2.98
N GLU A 165 -8.58 7.89 -2.74
CA GLU A 165 -8.34 9.32 -2.71
C GLU A 165 -8.97 9.99 -1.48
N ASN A 166 -8.19 10.86 -0.81
CA ASN A 166 -8.65 11.67 0.32
C ASN A 166 -9.23 10.84 1.50
N ASN A 167 -8.74 9.62 1.71
CA ASN A 167 -9.18 8.81 2.84
C ASN A 167 -8.38 9.16 4.10
N TYR A 168 -8.99 8.98 5.26
CA TYR A 168 -8.45 9.38 6.54
C TYR A 168 -8.49 8.25 7.57
N ALA A 169 -7.44 8.14 8.37
CA ALA A 169 -7.39 7.25 9.53
C ALA A 169 -6.84 7.95 10.78
N ASP A 170 -7.47 7.75 11.94
CA ASP A 170 -6.97 8.27 13.22
C ASP A 170 -5.65 7.61 13.64
N TYR A 171 -5.40 6.36 13.19
CA TYR A 171 -4.18 5.64 13.53
C TYR A 171 -3.37 5.29 12.29
N ALA A 172 -3.80 4.32 11.48
CA ALA A 172 -2.96 3.77 10.43
C ALA A 172 -3.70 3.32 9.18
N GLY A 173 -2.99 3.35 8.05
CA GLY A 173 -3.48 2.87 6.77
C GLY A 173 -4.69 3.65 6.29
N ALA A 174 -4.52 4.95 6.02
CA ALA A 174 -5.65 5.82 5.70
C ALA A 174 -6.53 5.34 4.54
N ALA A 175 -5.94 4.71 3.52
CA ALA A 175 -6.70 4.04 2.48
C ALA A 175 -7.00 2.58 2.87
N ILE A 176 -5.96 1.77 3.09
CA ILE A 176 -6.11 0.34 3.36
C ILE A 176 -5.36 -0.04 4.63
N TYR A 177 -6.01 -0.75 5.51
CA TYR A 177 -5.41 -1.36 6.69
C TYR A 177 -5.56 -2.87 6.63
N VAL A 178 -4.41 -3.55 6.61
CA VAL A 178 -4.33 -5.02 6.53
C VAL A 178 -3.85 -5.52 7.87
N CYS A 179 -4.72 -6.04 8.67
CA CYS A 179 -4.32 -6.58 9.96
C CYS A 179 -5.37 -7.42 10.62
N SER A 180 -4.88 -8.24 11.51
CA SER A 180 -5.62 -8.70 12.65
C SER A 180 -5.68 -7.60 13.72
N ILE A 181 -6.86 -7.34 14.23
CA ILE A 181 -7.03 -6.56 15.46
C ILE A 181 -6.34 -7.32 16.59
N PHE A 182 -5.48 -6.62 17.35
CA PHE A 182 -4.85 -7.15 18.56
C PHE A 182 -5.87 -7.91 19.41
N ASN A 183 -5.67 -9.18 19.61
CA ASN A 183 -6.47 -9.89 20.61
C ASN A 183 -5.81 -9.76 21.99
N ASP A 184 -6.60 -9.91 23.05
CA ASP A 184 -6.15 -9.83 24.45
C ASP A 184 -5.04 -10.83 24.81
N SER A 185 -4.72 -11.78 23.93
CA SER A 185 -3.66 -12.78 24.12
C SER A 185 -2.29 -12.34 23.56
N GLY A 186 -2.17 -11.14 23.02
CA GLY A 186 -0.92 -10.60 22.47
C GLY A 186 -0.43 -11.31 21.21
N LYS A 187 -1.26 -12.13 20.58
CA LYS A 187 -0.96 -12.75 19.28
C LYS A 187 -1.76 -12.05 18.19
N TYR A 188 -1.10 -11.76 17.09
CA TYR A 188 -1.80 -11.38 15.87
C TYR A 188 -2.46 -12.64 15.29
N PRO A 189 -3.80 -12.74 15.22
CA PRO A 189 -4.42 -13.83 14.51
C PRO A 189 -3.94 -13.80 13.05
N GLU A 190 -3.93 -14.95 12.40
CA GLU A 190 -3.58 -15.11 10.98
C GLU A 190 -4.68 -14.51 10.10
N GLU A 191 -4.75 -13.17 10.02
CA GLU A 191 -5.73 -12.40 9.28
C GLU A 191 -5.04 -11.56 8.22
N GLY A 192 -5.74 -11.20 7.16
CA GLY A 192 -5.22 -10.36 6.08
C GLY A 192 -4.03 -10.94 5.33
N GLU A 193 -3.86 -12.27 5.32
CA GLU A 193 -2.74 -12.92 4.64
C GLU A 193 -2.95 -13.02 3.12
N ASN A 194 -1.82 -13.08 2.40
CA ASN A 194 -1.79 -13.26 0.94
C ASN A 194 -2.57 -12.18 0.17
N LEU A 195 -2.63 -10.95 0.69
CA LEU A 195 -3.27 -9.84 -0.01
C LEU A 195 -2.45 -9.44 -1.24
N ILE A 196 -3.12 -9.22 -2.37
CA ILE A 196 -2.54 -8.64 -3.57
C ILE A 196 -3.20 -7.30 -3.86
N ILE A 197 -2.40 -6.22 -3.88
CA ILE A 197 -2.81 -4.89 -4.33
C ILE A 197 -2.07 -4.58 -5.62
N LYS A 198 -2.80 -4.40 -6.73
CA LYS A 198 -2.17 -4.27 -8.05
C LYS A 198 -2.75 -3.12 -8.86
N ASN A 199 -1.88 -2.35 -9.54
CA ASN A 199 -2.26 -1.26 -10.45
C ASN A 199 -3.22 -0.24 -9.81
N CYS A 200 -3.04 0.08 -8.53
CA CYS A 200 -3.90 1.02 -7.80
C CYS A 200 -3.22 2.39 -7.64
N ASN A 201 -4.04 3.43 -7.57
CA ASN A 201 -3.59 4.79 -7.31
C ASN A 201 -4.02 5.24 -5.92
N PHE A 202 -3.07 5.72 -5.12
CA PHE A 202 -3.29 6.23 -3.77
C PHE A 202 -2.90 7.70 -3.70
N THR A 203 -3.87 8.59 -3.56
CA THR A 203 -3.63 10.05 -3.62
C THR A 203 -4.22 10.76 -2.41
N ASN A 204 -3.42 11.64 -1.79
CA ASN A 204 -3.85 12.51 -0.70
C ASN A 204 -4.49 11.77 0.51
N ASN A 205 -4.13 10.52 0.77
CA ASN A 205 -4.60 9.83 1.96
C ASN A 205 -3.80 10.30 3.18
N PHE A 206 -4.45 10.38 4.32
CA PHE A 206 -3.88 10.97 5.53
C PHE A 206 -4.15 10.14 6.78
N ALA A 207 -3.09 9.71 7.46
CA ALA A 207 -3.17 9.06 8.77
C ALA A 207 -2.50 9.88 9.87
N GLN A 208 -2.95 9.73 11.12
CA GLN A 208 -2.33 10.46 12.23
C GLN A 208 -1.07 9.79 12.78
N VAL A 209 -0.92 8.47 12.70
CA VAL A 209 0.20 7.77 13.35
C VAL A 209 1.08 7.05 12.34
N ALA A 210 0.50 6.26 11.43
CA ALA A 210 1.28 5.41 10.55
C ALA A 210 0.61 5.15 9.21
N ALA A 211 1.40 4.87 8.18
CA ALA A 211 0.94 4.46 6.87
C ALA A 211 -0.09 5.43 6.25
N GLY A 212 0.39 6.49 5.64
CA GLY A 212 -0.45 7.50 5.01
C GLY A 212 -1.41 6.95 3.94
N ALA A 213 -1.09 5.82 3.32
CA ALA A 213 -1.98 5.09 2.44
C ALA A 213 -2.23 3.65 2.90
N ILE A 214 -1.19 2.79 2.95
CA ILE A 214 -1.37 1.36 3.23
C ILE A 214 -0.59 0.93 4.46
N GLY A 215 -1.29 0.44 5.48
CA GLY A 215 -0.71 -0.22 6.64
C GLY A 215 -0.84 -1.74 6.52
N VAL A 216 0.30 -2.45 6.45
CA VAL A 216 0.36 -3.90 6.29
C VAL A 216 0.88 -4.55 7.56
N TYR A 217 0.03 -5.24 8.24
CA TYR A 217 0.37 -6.04 9.42
C TYR A 217 -0.01 -7.53 9.22
N GLY A 218 -0.59 -7.86 8.08
CA GLY A 218 -0.81 -9.23 7.61
C GLY A 218 0.41 -9.79 6.88
N ASN A 219 0.53 -11.11 6.81
CA ASN A 219 1.63 -11.79 6.16
C ASN A 219 1.45 -11.90 4.64
N ASN A 220 2.56 -11.95 3.89
CA ASN A 220 2.61 -12.18 2.44
C ASN A 220 1.74 -11.21 1.62
N THR A 221 1.77 -9.90 1.96
CA THR A 221 1.11 -8.87 1.15
C THR A 221 1.98 -8.44 -0.01
N LYS A 222 1.39 -8.35 -1.20
CA LYS A 222 2.07 -7.97 -2.44
C LYS A 222 1.47 -6.66 -2.97
N VAL A 223 2.28 -5.61 -3.09
CA VAL A 223 1.89 -4.31 -3.67
C VAL A 223 2.63 -4.12 -4.98
N ILE A 224 1.92 -4.13 -6.10
CA ILE A 224 2.52 -4.26 -7.44
C ILE A 224 1.99 -3.18 -8.38
N GLY A 225 2.89 -2.42 -9.02
CA GLY A 225 2.54 -1.46 -10.07
C GLY A 225 1.63 -0.32 -9.60
N CYS A 226 1.72 0.06 -8.31
CA CYS A 226 0.87 1.09 -7.71
C CYS A 226 1.55 2.46 -7.70
N ASN A 227 0.74 3.52 -7.69
CA ASN A 227 1.21 4.89 -7.59
C ASN A 227 0.76 5.51 -6.27
N PHE A 228 1.69 6.12 -5.55
CA PHE A 228 1.47 6.79 -4.27
C PHE A 228 1.84 8.26 -4.39
N VAL A 229 0.85 9.16 -4.32
CA VAL A 229 1.05 10.59 -4.49
C VAL A 229 0.50 11.37 -3.31
N SER A 230 1.35 12.16 -2.67
CA SER A 230 0.96 13.10 -1.60
C SER A 230 0.27 12.45 -0.39
N ASN A 231 0.51 11.17 -0.12
CA ASN A 231 0.00 10.53 1.09
C ASN A 231 0.85 10.97 2.30
N LYS A 232 0.23 11.17 3.44
CA LYS A 232 0.90 11.79 4.60
C LYS A 232 0.53 11.14 5.92
N VAL A 233 1.51 11.16 6.81
CA VAL A 233 1.33 10.90 8.24
C VAL A 233 1.73 12.15 9.01
N LYS A 234 0.84 12.64 9.88
CA LYS A 234 1.12 13.78 10.75
C LYS A 234 0.35 13.66 12.07
N PRO A 235 1.00 13.24 13.15
CA PRO A 235 0.37 13.11 14.45
C PRO A 235 -0.16 14.44 15.00
N THR A 236 -1.33 14.39 15.64
CA THR A 236 -1.90 15.52 16.41
C THR A 236 -1.35 15.56 17.83
N SER A 237 -0.85 14.46 18.36
CA SER A 237 -0.23 14.29 19.68
C SER A 237 1.27 13.98 19.56
N ASN A 238 1.96 13.73 20.67
CA ASN A 238 3.39 13.40 20.68
C ASN A 238 3.71 11.97 20.18
N HIS A 239 2.90 11.42 19.28
CA HIS A 239 3.19 10.16 18.63
C HIS A 239 4.26 10.34 17.54
N GLU A 240 4.98 9.27 17.32
CA GLU A 240 5.89 9.14 16.19
C GLU A 240 5.10 9.00 14.89
N ALA A 241 5.71 9.35 13.77
CA ALA A 241 5.11 9.25 12.45
C ALA A 241 5.86 8.18 11.63
N TYR A 242 5.15 7.17 11.14
CA TYR A 242 5.73 6.06 10.40
C TYR A 242 5.15 5.93 9.00
N GLY A 243 5.98 5.65 7.99
CA GLY A 243 5.58 5.33 6.62
C GLY A 243 4.66 6.34 5.94
N GLY A 244 5.20 7.38 5.33
CA GLY A 244 4.41 8.43 4.67
C GLY A 244 3.40 7.92 3.65
N ALA A 245 3.70 6.83 2.94
CA ALA A 245 2.78 6.14 2.05
C ALA A 245 2.44 4.74 2.58
N ILE A 246 3.44 3.89 2.72
CA ILE A 246 3.27 2.48 3.13
C ILE A 246 4.05 2.23 4.40
N GLN A 247 3.49 1.42 5.29
CA GLN A 247 4.18 0.77 6.37
C GLN A 247 3.93 -0.73 6.31
N ILE A 248 5.00 -1.52 6.32
CA ILE A 248 4.96 -2.99 6.37
C ILE A 248 5.60 -3.45 7.66
N GLY A 249 4.86 -4.29 8.38
CA GLY A 249 5.31 -4.87 9.62
C GLY A 249 5.25 -3.93 10.81
N ARG A 250 5.36 -4.55 11.97
CA ARG A 250 5.60 -3.93 13.25
C ARG A 250 6.48 -4.88 14.05
N ASP A 251 7.64 -4.38 14.43
CA ASP A 251 8.61 -5.05 15.29
C ASP A 251 9.12 -6.42 14.76
N GLU A 252 8.98 -7.49 15.47
CA GLU A 252 9.75 -8.74 15.31
C GLU A 252 9.18 -9.75 14.28
N TYR A 253 8.13 -9.40 13.51
CA TYR A 253 7.50 -10.36 12.60
C TYR A 253 8.06 -10.28 11.19
N ASN A 254 8.63 -11.38 10.75
CA ASN A 254 9.15 -11.55 9.40
C ASN A 254 8.00 -11.73 8.40
N LEU A 255 7.36 -10.62 8.03
CA LEU A 255 6.27 -10.61 7.07
C LEU A 255 6.87 -10.73 5.65
N CYS A 256 6.66 -11.84 4.97
CA CYS A 256 7.07 -12.04 3.57
C CYS A 256 6.27 -11.13 2.62
N SER A 257 6.26 -9.81 2.88
CA SER A 257 5.54 -8.83 2.10
C SER A 257 6.50 -8.01 1.24
N TYR A 258 6.08 -7.62 0.04
CA TYR A 258 6.93 -6.83 -0.84
C TYR A 258 6.17 -5.79 -1.66
N VAL A 259 6.91 -4.76 -2.07
CA VAL A 259 6.44 -3.67 -2.92
C VAL A 259 7.33 -3.65 -4.17
N VAL A 260 6.74 -3.74 -5.36
CA VAL A 260 7.48 -3.82 -6.60
C VAL A 260 6.83 -3.00 -7.73
N ASN A 261 7.66 -2.39 -8.57
CA ASN A 261 7.22 -1.55 -9.68
C ASN A 261 6.24 -0.43 -9.26
N CYS A 262 6.44 0.16 -8.09
CA CYS A 262 5.60 1.23 -7.55
C CYS A 262 6.30 2.60 -7.67
N SER A 263 5.49 3.66 -7.78
CA SER A 263 5.94 5.05 -7.81
C SER A 263 5.53 5.78 -6.55
N PHE A 264 6.45 6.57 -5.97
CA PHE A 264 6.23 7.34 -4.74
C PHE A 264 6.58 8.82 -4.98
N ILE A 265 5.59 9.71 -4.91
CA ILE A 265 5.76 11.14 -5.17
C ILE A 265 5.16 11.95 -4.03
N ASN A 266 5.97 12.82 -3.42
CA ASN A 266 5.55 13.76 -2.37
C ASN A 266 4.87 13.13 -1.14
N ASN A 267 5.12 11.85 -0.87
CA ASN A 267 4.62 11.24 0.36
C ASN A 267 5.50 11.64 1.55
N GLY A 268 4.96 11.66 2.76
CA GLY A 268 5.74 12.09 3.91
C GLY A 268 5.19 11.66 5.26
N ALA A 269 6.11 11.33 6.17
CA ALA A 269 5.86 11.17 7.60
C ALA A 269 6.45 12.37 8.34
N ILE A 270 5.62 13.16 8.99
CA ILE A 270 5.99 14.43 9.62
C ILE A 270 5.72 14.35 11.12
N GLY A 271 6.72 13.89 11.89
CA GLY A 271 6.66 13.91 13.35
C GLY A 271 6.66 15.32 13.91
N ARG A 272 6.14 15.52 15.10
CA ARG A 272 6.12 16.83 15.78
C ARG A 272 7.50 17.33 16.20
N ASN A 273 8.40 16.43 16.51
CA ASN A 273 9.79 16.72 16.82
C ASN A 273 10.70 16.09 15.77
N LEU A 274 11.86 16.70 15.48
CA LEU A 274 12.84 16.20 14.51
C LEU A 274 13.30 14.74 14.78
N ASN A 275 13.18 14.28 16.02
CA ASN A 275 13.55 12.93 16.44
C ASN A 275 12.42 11.89 16.34
N ASN A 276 11.20 12.29 15.97
CA ASN A 276 10.01 11.45 16.03
C ASN A 276 9.41 11.17 14.64
N SER A 277 10.20 11.33 13.59
CA SER A 277 9.79 11.01 12.23
C SER A 277 10.59 9.81 11.73
N HIS A 278 9.93 8.70 11.48
CA HIS A 278 10.53 7.48 10.96
C HIS A 278 10.02 7.21 9.54
N GLY A 279 10.94 7.22 8.61
CA GLY A 279 10.66 6.93 7.23
C GLY A 279 10.03 8.07 6.43
N GLY A 280 10.81 8.59 5.53
CA GLY A 280 10.36 9.50 4.48
C GLY A 280 9.37 8.85 3.52
N ALA A 281 9.29 9.42 2.33
CA ALA A 281 8.32 9.10 1.27
C ALA A 281 8.37 7.65 0.71
N GLY A 282 8.61 6.67 1.43
CA GLY A 282 8.67 5.28 0.97
C GLY A 282 9.58 4.47 1.88
N CYS A 283 9.19 4.25 3.10
CA CYS A 283 9.75 3.16 3.86
C CYS A 283 9.15 1.85 3.37
N VAL A 284 9.97 1.10 2.66
CA VAL A 284 9.78 -0.32 2.37
C VAL A 284 10.59 -1.10 3.38
#